data_b8f389d1c9fbb104d0976fde38324eb0
#
_entry.id   b8f389d1c9fbb104d0976fde38324eb0
#
_cell.length_a   1.000
_cell.length_b   1.000
_cell.length_c   1.000
_cell.angle_alpha   90.00
_cell.angle_beta   90.00
_cell.angle_gamma   90.00
#
_symmetry.space_group_name_H-M   'P 1'
#
loop_
_entity.id
_entity.type
_entity.pdbx_description
1 polymer ?
#
loop_
_entity_poly.entity_id
_entity_poly.type
_entity_poly.pdbx_seq_one_letter_code
_entity_poly.pdbx_strand_id
1 'polypeptide(L)'
;MKKGLLTVLLASLVLVGCQNYDDQFDDLNAQISALKSQVDGLASLTSQVSSLQGTLSGLQSGIAAAQAAASAAGASADAATAAATAAGTTATANSTAIAAATAAATAAGASADA
;
A
#
# COMPACT_ATOMS: atom_id res chain seq x y z
N MET A 1 -46.19 19.82 69.89
CA MET A 1 -44.87 19.18 69.80
C MET A 1 -44.80 18.07 68.76
N LYS A 2 -45.79 17.21 68.68
CA LYS A 2 -45.78 16.09 67.69
C LYS A 2 -45.85 16.55 66.25
N LYS A 3 -46.57 17.65 65.97
CA LYS A 3 -46.73 18.20 64.63
C LYS A 3 -45.43 18.81 64.10
N GLY A 4 -44.66 19.48 64.98
CA GLY A 4 -43.36 20.04 64.60
C GLY A 4 -42.30 19.00 64.28
N LEU A 5 -42.30 17.91 65.03
CA LEU A 5 -41.35 16.82 64.78
C LEU A 5 -41.59 16.16 63.43
N LEU A 6 -42.84 15.97 63.06
CA LEU A 6 -43.22 15.38 61.78
C LEU A 6 -42.81 16.27 60.62
N THR A 7 -42.95 17.58 60.74
CA THR A 7 -42.55 18.54 59.73
C THR A 7 -41.05 18.53 59.51
N VAL A 8 -40.27 18.50 60.59
CA VAL A 8 -38.81 18.41 60.53
C VAL A 8 -38.36 17.11 59.87
N LEU A 9 -39.00 15.99 60.23
CA LEU A 9 -38.67 14.70 59.64
C LEU A 9 -38.96 14.69 58.13
N LEU A 10 -40.10 15.25 57.73
CA LEU A 10 -40.49 15.34 56.32
C LEU A 10 -39.54 16.22 55.54
N ALA A 11 -39.16 17.37 56.11
CA ALA A 11 -38.19 18.28 55.49
C ALA A 11 -36.80 17.62 55.33
N SER A 12 -36.36 16.87 56.32
CA SER A 12 -35.09 16.13 56.26
C SER A 12 -35.11 15.07 55.16
N LEU A 13 -36.21 14.37 55.00
CA LEU A 13 -36.36 13.34 53.98
C LEU A 13 -36.30 13.93 52.57
N VAL A 14 -36.93 15.07 52.35
CA VAL A 14 -36.93 15.79 51.08
C VAL A 14 -35.51 16.29 50.75
N LEU A 15 -34.80 16.82 51.71
CA LEU A 15 -33.42 17.31 51.53
C LEU A 15 -32.46 16.17 51.16
N VAL A 16 -32.56 15.03 51.83
CA VAL A 16 -31.70 13.83 51.53
C VAL A 16 -32.04 13.28 50.14
N GLY A 17 -33.31 13.27 49.77
CA GLY A 17 -33.75 12.86 48.45
C GLY A 17 -33.18 13.74 47.34
N CYS A 18 -33.20 15.05 47.52
CA CYS A 18 -32.65 16.00 46.55
C CYS A 18 -31.14 15.83 46.37
N GLN A 19 -30.42 15.62 47.47
CA GLN A 19 -28.95 15.42 47.40
C GLN A 19 -28.59 14.17 46.64
N ASN A 20 -29.32 13.07 46.83
CA ASN A 20 -29.09 11.83 46.11
C ASN A 20 -29.31 11.98 44.62
N TYR A 21 -30.30 12.76 44.21
CA TYR A 21 -30.57 13.03 42.82
C TYR A 21 -29.44 13.82 42.16
N ASP A 22 -28.90 14.83 42.85
CA ASP A 22 -27.81 15.66 42.36
C ASP A 22 -26.56 14.80 42.09
N ASP A 23 -26.20 13.90 43.01
CA ASP A 23 -25.08 13.00 42.86
C ASP A 23 -25.27 12.08 41.65
N GLN A 24 -26.49 11.55 41.45
CA GLN A 24 -26.82 10.71 40.30
C GLN A 24 -26.74 11.48 38.99
N PHE A 25 -27.16 12.72 38.96
CA PHE A 25 -27.05 13.57 37.78
C PHE A 25 -25.58 13.87 37.46
N ASP A 26 -24.76 14.14 38.46
CA ASP A 26 -23.32 14.35 38.28
C ASP A 26 -22.63 13.11 37.73
N ASP A 27 -22.94 11.92 38.24
CA ASP A 27 -22.45 10.66 37.76
C ASP A 27 -22.86 10.41 36.30
N LEU A 28 -24.15 10.69 36.00
CA LEU A 28 -24.66 10.53 34.63
C LEU A 28 -23.98 11.48 33.66
N ASN A 29 -23.77 12.74 34.06
CA ASN A 29 -23.04 13.72 33.23
C ASN A 29 -21.60 13.29 33.00
N ALA A 30 -20.94 12.74 34.01
CA ALA A 30 -19.57 12.20 33.87
C ALA A 30 -19.53 11.03 32.89
N GLN A 31 -20.52 10.12 32.97
CA GLN A 31 -20.64 8.99 32.04
C GLN A 31 -20.90 9.46 30.60
N ILE A 32 -21.77 10.45 30.42
CA ILE A 32 -22.08 11.04 29.12
C ILE A 32 -20.82 11.70 28.53
N SER A 33 -20.05 12.42 29.32
CA SER A 33 -18.79 13.05 28.90
C SER A 33 -17.76 12.01 28.49
N ALA A 34 -17.63 10.93 29.26
CA ALA A 34 -16.73 9.81 28.94
C ALA A 34 -17.15 9.13 27.64
N LEU A 35 -18.46 8.90 27.47
CA LEU A 35 -19.01 8.29 26.25
C LEU A 35 -18.77 9.20 25.04
N LYS A 36 -18.95 10.50 25.20
CA LYS A 36 -18.66 11.47 24.12
C LYS A 36 -17.20 11.42 23.71
N SER A 37 -16.28 11.34 24.67
CA SER A 37 -14.84 11.21 24.40
C SER A 37 -14.54 9.92 23.63
N GLN A 38 -15.19 8.81 23.97
CA GLN A 38 -15.05 7.54 23.26
C GLN A 38 -15.56 7.64 21.81
N VAL A 39 -16.71 8.30 21.62
CA VAL A 39 -17.28 8.51 20.28
C VAL A 39 -16.35 9.41 19.44
N ASP A 40 -15.79 10.45 20.03
CA ASP A 40 -14.81 11.31 19.36
C ASP A 40 -13.56 10.52 18.98
N GLY A 41 -13.11 9.60 19.83
CA GLY A 41 -12.02 8.69 19.54
C GLY A 41 -12.31 7.75 18.38
N LEU A 42 -13.56 7.25 18.29
CA LEU A 42 -14.00 6.42 17.17
C LEU A 42 -14.01 7.20 15.85
N ALA A 43 -14.41 8.46 15.87
CA ALA A 43 -14.37 9.32 14.69
C ALA A 43 -12.93 9.51 14.20
N SER A 44 -12.00 9.72 15.12
CA SER A 44 -10.56 9.80 14.82
C SER A 44 -10.05 8.50 14.18
N LEU A 45 -10.44 7.36 14.73
CA LEU A 45 -10.08 6.04 14.21
C LEU A 45 -10.61 5.85 12.78
N THR A 46 -11.85 6.25 12.52
CA THR A 46 -12.45 6.20 11.19
C THR A 46 -11.64 7.01 10.18
N SER A 47 -11.19 8.20 10.57
CA SER A 47 -10.33 9.04 9.73
C SER A 47 -8.98 8.36 9.45
N GLN A 48 -8.40 7.72 10.45
CA GLN A 48 -7.14 6.97 10.30
C GLN A 48 -7.30 5.79 9.34
N VAL A 49 -8.41 5.06 9.44
CA VAL A 49 -8.72 3.94 8.54
C VAL A 49 -8.89 4.45 7.10
N SER A 50 -9.57 5.58 6.90
CA SER A 50 -9.71 6.18 5.57
C SER A 50 -8.36 6.59 4.98
N SER A 51 -7.46 7.17 5.78
CA SER A 51 -6.10 7.51 5.37
C SER A 51 -5.30 6.27 5.01
N LEU A 52 -5.45 5.21 5.79
CA LEU A 52 -4.77 3.92 5.54
C LEU A 52 -5.26 3.30 4.23
N GLN A 53 -6.56 3.35 3.95
CA GLN A 53 -7.14 2.89 2.69
C GLN A 53 -6.58 3.67 1.50
N GLY A 54 -6.43 4.99 1.63
CA GLY A 54 -5.81 5.84 0.61
C GLY A 54 -4.36 5.45 0.36
N THR A 55 -3.58 5.20 1.41
CA THR A 55 -2.20 4.73 1.32
C THR A 55 -2.12 3.38 0.63
N LEU A 56 -3.03 2.45 0.98
CA LEU A 56 -3.08 1.13 0.38
C LEU A 56 -3.38 1.22 -1.13
N SER A 57 -4.32 2.07 -1.54
CA SER A 57 -4.64 2.29 -2.95
C SER A 57 -3.42 2.84 -3.72
N GLY A 58 -2.70 3.79 -3.12
CA GLY A 58 -1.46 4.33 -3.67
C GLY A 58 -0.39 3.25 -3.83
N LEU A 59 -0.27 2.39 -2.84
CA LEU A 59 0.68 1.27 -2.87
C LEU A 59 0.33 0.26 -3.97
N GLN A 60 -0.94 -0.07 -4.13
CA GLN A 60 -1.42 -0.96 -5.19
C GLN A 60 -1.11 -0.39 -6.57
N SER A 61 -1.33 0.91 -6.77
CA SER A 61 -0.98 1.60 -8.02
C SER A 61 0.52 1.58 -8.27
N GLY A 62 1.33 1.77 -7.23
CA GLY A 62 2.79 1.71 -7.29
C GLY A 62 3.29 0.31 -7.67
N ILE A 63 2.70 -0.72 -7.10
CA ILE A 63 3.03 -2.11 -7.43
C ILE A 63 2.70 -2.41 -8.90
N ALA A 64 1.51 -1.99 -9.36
CA ALA A 64 1.10 -2.18 -10.76
C ALA A 64 2.08 -1.50 -11.73
N ALA A 65 2.50 -0.27 -11.40
CA ALA A 65 3.48 0.47 -12.20
C ALA A 65 4.85 -0.23 -12.21
N ALA A 66 5.29 -0.75 -11.06
CA ALA A 66 6.55 -1.49 -10.95
C ALA A 66 6.51 -2.79 -11.77
N GLN A 67 5.39 -3.51 -11.74
CA GLN A 67 5.18 -4.72 -12.53
C GLN A 67 5.23 -4.42 -14.03
N ALA A 68 4.59 -3.33 -14.47
CA ALA A 68 4.62 -2.90 -15.87
C ALA A 68 6.03 -2.54 -16.30
N ALA A 69 6.80 -1.84 -15.46
CA ALA A 69 8.19 -1.50 -15.74
C ALA A 69 9.07 -2.74 -15.83
N ALA A 70 8.86 -3.71 -14.94
CA ALA A 70 9.59 -4.99 -14.96
C ALA A 70 9.30 -5.78 -16.24
N SER A 71 8.03 -5.82 -16.68
CA SER A 71 7.63 -6.48 -17.91
C SER A 71 8.28 -5.82 -19.13
N ALA A 72 8.30 -4.48 -19.16
CA ALA A 72 8.94 -3.72 -20.24
C ALA A 72 10.45 -3.97 -20.29
N ALA A 73 11.10 -4.04 -19.11
CA ALA A 73 12.54 -4.36 -19.03
C ALA A 73 12.82 -5.77 -19.53
N GLY A 74 11.95 -6.74 -19.19
CA GLY A 74 12.05 -8.11 -19.69
C GLY A 74 11.95 -8.17 -21.21
N ALA A 75 10.97 -7.48 -21.80
CA ALA A 75 10.79 -7.41 -23.24
C ALA A 75 12.02 -6.78 -23.93
N SER A 76 12.61 -5.74 -23.33
CA SER A 76 13.83 -5.12 -23.85
C SER A 76 15.03 -6.10 -23.83
N ALA A 77 15.15 -6.88 -22.74
CA ALA A 77 16.21 -7.90 -22.63
C ALA A 77 16.04 -8.99 -23.65
N ASP A 78 14.81 -9.44 -23.91
CA ASP A 78 14.51 -10.44 -24.95
C ASP A 78 14.88 -9.93 -26.34
N ALA A 79 14.53 -8.64 -26.63
CA ALA A 79 14.88 -8.02 -27.90
C ALA A 79 16.40 -7.91 -28.07
N ALA A 80 17.13 -7.56 -27.00
CA ALA A 80 18.59 -7.50 -27.04
C ALA A 80 19.22 -8.88 -27.30
N THR A 81 18.67 -9.92 -26.68
CA THR A 81 19.11 -11.30 -26.88
C THR A 81 18.88 -11.73 -28.33
N ALA A 82 17.72 -11.43 -28.91
CA ALA A 82 17.40 -11.72 -30.31
C ALA A 82 18.34 -11.01 -31.24
N ALA A 83 18.66 -9.75 -31.00
CA ALA A 83 19.62 -8.97 -31.80
C ALA A 83 21.04 -9.56 -31.73
N ALA A 84 21.46 -9.97 -30.53
CA ALA A 84 22.77 -10.64 -30.36
C ALA A 84 22.84 -11.94 -31.10
N THR A 85 21.78 -12.74 -31.07
CA THR A 85 21.69 -14.00 -31.82
C THR A 85 21.78 -13.77 -33.35
N ALA A 86 21.03 -12.75 -33.84
CA ALA A 86 21.09 -12.39 -35.26
C ALA A 86 22.48 -11.93 -35.69
N ALA A 87 23.15 -11.14 -34.85
CA ALA A 87 24.52 -10.70 -35.09
C ALA A 87 25.49 -11.90 -35.15
N GLY A 88 25.33 -12.85 -34.24
CA GLY A 88 26.12 -14.08 -34.26
C GLY A 88 25.92 -14.91 -35.53
N THR A 89 24.69 -15.04 -36.00
CA THR A 89 24.35 -15.71 -37.27
C THR A 89 25.02 -15.01 -38.46
N THR A 90 24.97 -13.68 -38.50
CA THR A 90 25.62 -12.89 -39.54
C THR A 90 27.13 -13.07 -39.51
N ALA A 91 27.77 -13.08 -38.36
CA ALA A 91 29.19 -13.31 -38.18
C ALA A 91 29.60 -14.68 -38.66
N THR A 92 28.80 -15.71 -38.40
CA THR A 92 29.04 -17.08 -38.89
C THR A 92 28.96 -17.12 -40.42
N ALA A 93 27.94 -16.49 -41.01
CA ALA A 93 27.79 -16.43 -42.46
C ALA A 93 28.98 -15.71 -43.13
N ASN A 94 29.45 -14.62 -42.52
CA ASN A 94 30.62 -13.89 -42.99
C ASN A 94 31.87 -14.74 -42.92
N SER A 95 32.08 -15.51 -41.86
CA SER A 95 33.23 -16.45 -41.74
C SER A 95 33.21 -17.49 -42.85
N THR A 96 32.03 -18.04 -43.12
CA THR A 96 31.85 -19.02 -44.22
C THR A 96 32.17 -18.40 -45.58
N ALA A 97 31.71 -17.18 -45.84
CA ALA A 97 31.98 -16.46 -47.09
C ALA A 97 33.48 -16.16 -47.26
N ILE A 98 34.15 -15.74 -46.18
CA ILE A 98 35.59 -15.49 -46.18
C ILE A 98 36.37 -16.79 -46.49
N ALA A 99 36.00 -17.91 -45.89
CA ALA A 99 36.62 -19.19 -46.14
C ALA A 99 36.47 -19.62 -47.62
N ALA A 100 35.26 -19.41 -48.20
CA ALA A 100 34.99 -19.67 -49.59
C ALA A 100 35.85 -18.79 -50.53
N ALA A 101 35.95 -17.52 -50.21
CA ALA A 101 36.79 -16.58 -51.00
C ALA A 101 38.28 -16.92 -50.92
N THR A 102 38.73 -17.31 -49.72
CA THR A 102 40.10 -17.76 -49.50
C THR A 102 40.43 -19.01 -50.34
N ALA A 103 39.50 -19.97 -50.35
CA ALA A 103 39.65 -21.21 -51.16
C ALA A 103 39.72 -20.91 -52.67
N ALA A 104 38.83 -19.95 -53.12
CA ALA A 104 38.81 -19.53 -54.52
C ALA A 104 40.15 -18.83 -54.94
N ALA A 105 40.66 -17.97 -54.05
CA ALA A 105 41.94 -17.30 -54.28
C ALA A 105 43.11 -18.26 -54.35
N THR A 106 43.10 -19.28 -53.45
CA THR A 106 44.14 -20.32 -53.44
C THR A 106 44.09 -21.14 -54.74
N ALA A 107 42.89 -21.50 -55.20
CA ALA A 107 42.72 -22.25 -56.46
C ALA A 107 43.17 -21.42 -57.64
N ALA A 108 42.87 -20.11 -57.68
CA ALA A 108 43.30 -19.21 -58.73
C ALA A 108 44.82 -19.07 -58.74
N GLY A 109 45.47 -18.99 -57.57
CA GLY A 109 46.90 -18.93 -57.43
C GLY A 109 47.59 -20.23 -57.95
N ALA A 110 47.02 -21.40 -57.58
CA ALA A 110 47.52 -22.70 -58.05
C ALA A 110 47.42 -22.81 -59.58
N SER A 111 46.32 -22.31 -60.17
CA SER A 111 46.16 -22.34 -61.62
C SER A 111 47.18 -21.41 -62.33
N ALA A 112 47.51 -20.28 -61.71
CA ALA A 112 48.53 -19.35 -62.29
C ALA A 112 49.93 -19.93 -62.25
N ASP A 113 50.23 -20.75 -61.24
CA ASP A 113 51.55 -21.39 -61.11
C ASP A 113 51.75 -22.57 -62.05
N ALA A 114 50.68 -23.18 -62.52
CA ALA A 114 50.73 -24.28 -63.50
C ALA A 114 51.01 -23.71 -64.90
#